data_6e9d36ec50b25a7ffc42daa9e47daf1d
#
_entry.id   6e9d36ec50b25a7ffc42daa9e47daf1d
#
_cell.length_a   1.000
_cell.length_b   1.000
_cell.length_c   1.000
_cell.angle_alpha   90.00
_cell.angle_beta   90.00
_cell.angle_gamma   90.00
#
_symmetry.space_group_name_H-M   'P 1'
#
loop_
_entity.id
_entity.type
_entity.pdbx_description
1 polymer ?
#
loop_
_entity_poly.entity_id
_entity_poly.type
_entity_poly.pdbx_seq_one_letter_code
_entity_poly.pdbx_strand_id
1 'polypeptide(L)'
;MNMPDFASSVESLQLQRGVGTSTNGAGAFGASLNMLTDSYAKESSGEISNSYGSFNTRKHTVKFSTGLIDDRLELAGRLSALKSDGYIDRASSDLKSYFLQGTYVGKTTLIKALIFGGKEKTYQSWNGLEDLDKLKNDRTFNTAGMFTDAFGNTRFYDNETDNYQQDHFQLHW
;
A
#
# COMPACT_ATOMS: atom_id res chain seq x y z
N MET A 1 -8.63 -3.57 6.02
CA MET A 1 -7.87 -2.32 5.99
C MET A 1 -6.92 -2.43 4.81
N ASN A 2 -7.07 -1.56 3.85
CA ASN A 2 -6.23 -1.54 2.65
C ASN A 2 -5.31 -0.32 2.75
N MET A 3 -4.00 -0.53 2.67
CA MET A 3 -3.00 0.53 2.77
C MET A 3 -2.06 0.41 1.57
N PRO A 4 -2.46 0.93 0.40
CA PRO A 4 -1.66 0.78 -0.80
C PRO A 4 -0.28 1.42 -0.62
N ASP A 5 0.77 0.63 -0.87
CA ASP A 5 2.18 1.06 -0.83
C ASP A 5 2.62 1.73 0.50
N PHE A 6 2.04 1.34 1.63
CA PHE A 6 2.35 1.92 2.94
C PHE A 6 3.70 1.43 3.50
N ALA A 7 4.15 0.23 3.11
CA ALA A 7 5.36 -0.40 3.65
C ALA A 7 6.61 0.48 3.57
N SER A 8 6.70 1.34 2.55
CA SER A 8 7.81 2.29 2.38
C SER A 8 7.88 3.40 3.46
N SER A 9 6.88 3.51 4.35
CA SER A 9 6.84 4.44 5.49
C SER A 9 6.92 3.72 6.83
N VAL A 10 7.31 2.44 6.83
CA VAL A 10 7.42 1.60 8.03
C VAL A 10 8.89 1.34 8.32
N GLU A 11 9.36 1.80 9.47
CA GLU A 11 10.72 1.55 9.97
C GLU A 11 10.87 0.13 10.52
N SER A 12 9.86 -0.33 11.24
CA SER A 12 9.88 -1.64 11.89
C SER A 12 8.52 -2.32 11.81
N LEU A 13 8.55 -3.62 11.58
CA LEU A 13 7.37 -4.46 11.52
C LEU A 13 7.56 -5.66 12.44
N GLN A 14 6.67 -5.79 13.41
CA GLN A 14 6.65 -6.90 14.35
C GLN A 14 5.40 -7.74 14.16
N LEU A 15 5.59 -8.98 13.78
CA LEU A 15 4.51 -9.98 13.70
C LEU A 15 4.52 -10.87 14.94
N GLN A 16 3.47 -10.81 15.72
CA GLN A 16 3.22 -11.71 16.84
C GLN A 16 2.16 -12.74 16.43
N ARG A 17 2.53 -14.01 16.38
CA ARG A 17 1.64 -15.12 16.05
C ARG A 17 0.88 -15.62 17.27
N GLY A 18 -0.32 -16.10 17.04
CA GLY A 18 -1.18 -16.68 18.08
C GLY A 18 -1.93 -15.62 18.87
N VAL A 19 -2.64 -16.09 19.89
CA VAL A 19 -3.33 -15.23 20.85
C VAL A 19 -2.28 -14.49 21.65
N GLY A 20 -2.05 -13.21 21.34
CA GLY A 20 -1.08 -12.38 22.03
C GLY A 20 -1.47 -12.12 23.49
N THR A 21 -0.57 -11.50 24.23
CA THR A 21 -0.92 -10.92 25.53
C THR A 21 -2.01 -9.87 25.35
N SER A 22 -2.83 -9.64 26.33
CA SER A 22 -4.03 -8.78 26.33
C SER A 22 -3.80 -7.32 25.89
N THR A 23 -2.57 -6.89 25.67
CA THR A 23 -2.19 -5.56 25.20
C THR A 23 -2.65 -5.26 23.77
N ASN A 24 -2.91 -6.29 22.95
CA ASN A 24 -3.27 -6.14 21.54
C ASN A 24 -4.79 -6.11 21.28
N GLY A 25 -5.59 -6.11 22.33
CA GLY A 25 -7.05 -6.04 22.27
C GLY A 25 -7.75 -7.35 21.89
N ALA A 26 -9.08 -7.32 21.95
CA ALA A 26 -9.92 -8.52 21.79
C ALA A 26 -9.94 -9.09 20.35
N GLY A 27 -9.47 -8.36 19.36
CA GLY A 27 -9.40 -8.79 17.96
C GLY A 27 -8.17 -9.63 17.60
N ALA A 28 -7.23 -9.83 18.54
CA ALA A 28 -5.94 -10.48 18.29
C ALA A 28 -5.99 -12.00 18.52
N PHE A 29 -6.87 -12.73 17.81
CA PHE A 29 -6.98 -14.18 18.03
C PHE A 29 -5.97 -15.03 17.26
N GLY A 30 -5.51 -14.57 16.11
CA GLY A 30 -4.63 -15.35 15.24
C GLY A 30 -3.24 -14.78 15.12
N ALA A 31 -3.14 -13.48 15.02
CA ALA A 31 -1.89 -12.73 14.98
C ALA A 31 -2.11 -11.24 15.23
N SER A 32 -1.06 -10.54 15.64
CA SER A 32 -1.00 -9.08 15.71
C SER A 32 0.17 -8.58 14.88
N LEU A 33 -0.08 -7.55 14.08
CA LEU A 33 0.92 -6.87 13.30
C LEU A 33 1.11 -5.45 13.84
N ASN A 34 2.27 -5.20 14.44
CA ASN A 34 2.64 -3.88 14.91
C ASN A 34 3.57 -3.24 13.87
N MET A 35 3.19 -2.08 13.38
CA MET A 35 3.99 -1.30 12.43
C MET A 35 4.42 -0.01 13.09
N LEU A 36 5.72 0.23 13.13
CA LEU A 36 6.30 1.47 13.60
C LEU A 36 6.68 2.31 12.38
N THR A 37 6.13 3.51 12.30
CA THR A 37 6.49 4.47 11.25
C THR A 37 7.85 5.08 11.55
N ASP A 38 8.49 5.64 10.51
CA ASP A 38 9.81 6.26 10.61
C ASP A 38 9.90 7.19 11.85
N SER A 39 11.02 7.07 12.57
CA SER A 39 11.39 8.00 13.64
C SER A 39 11.69 9.37 13.05
N TYR A 40 11.78 10.41 13.87
CA TYR A 40 12.19 11.70 13.38
C TYR A 40 13.68 11.70 12.98
N ALA A 41 14.00 12.40 11.88
CA ALA A 41 15.35 12.59 11.41
C ALA A 41 15.99 13.85 12.03
N LYS A 42 17.28 13.79 12.39
CA LYS A 42 18.01 14.97 12.87
C LYS A 42 18.43 15.89 11.75
N GLU A 43 18.74 15.32 10.58
CA GLU A 43 19.25 16.02 9.42
C GLU A 43 18.20 16.06 8.29
N SER A 44 18.24 17.11 7.50
CA SER A 44 17.39 17.20 6.32
C SER A 44 17.80 16.17 5.27
N SER A 45 16.83 15.61 4.60
CA SER A 45 17.05 14.62 3.56
C SER A 45 15.99 14.69 2.46
N GLY A 46 16.37 14.23 1.28
CA GLY A 46 15.48 14.06 0.15
C GLY A 46 15.88 12.84 -0.66
N GLU A 47 14.90 12.06 -1.08
CA GLU A 47 15.12 10.86 -1.88
C GLU A 47 14.11 10.80 -3.01
N ILE A 48 14.58 10.48 -4.21
CA ILE A 48 13.74 10.13 -5.36
C ILE A 48 14.12 8.73 -5.79
N SER A 49 13.14 7.83 -5.77
CA SER A 49 13.31 6.43 -6.15
C SER A 49 12.41 6.09 -7.33
N ASN A 50 12.99 5.44 -8.33
CA ASN A 50 12.27 4.96 -9.50
C ASN A 50 12.57 3.49 -9.73
N SER A 51 11.54 2.69 -9.92
CA SER A 51 11.66 1.25 -10.19
C SER A 51 10.88 0.88 -11.42
N TYR A 52 11.45 0.00 -12.23
CA TYR A 52 10.83 -0.58 -13.42
C TYR A 52 10.95 -2.10 -13.36
N GLY A 53 9.90 -2.80 -13.75
CA GLY A 53 9.83 -4.24 -13.69
C GLY A 53 9.03 -4.85 -14.83
N SER A 54 8.84 -6.16 -14.78
CA SER A 54 8.01 -6.92 -15.73
C SER A 54 6.56 -6.40 -15.73
N PHE A 55 5.83 -6.67 -16.77
CA PHE A 55 4.44 -6.27 -16.94
C PHE A 55 4.22 -4.76 -16.85
N ASN A 56 5.15 -3.99 -17.45
CA ASN A 56 5.10 -2.52 -17.44
C ASN A 56 5.01 -1.93 -16.01
N THR A 57 5.49 -2.68 -15.02
CA THR A 57 5.47 -2.20 -13.63
C THR A 57 6.42 -1.04 -13.47
N ARG A 58 5.91 0.05 -12.91
CA ARG A 58 6.67 1.29 -12.61
C ARG A 58 6.24 1.83 -11.26
N LYS A 59 7.22 2.14 -10.45
CA LYS A 59 7.02 2.81 -9.17
C LYS A 59 7.90 4.05 -9.10
N HIS A 60 7.29 5.14 -8.69
CA HIS A 60 7.95 6.42 -8.47
C HIS A 60 7.65 6.87 -7.04
N THR A 61 8.69 7.17 -6.28
CA THR A 61 8.57 7.60 -4.88
C THR A 61 9.43 8.82 -4.65
N VAL A 62 8.88 9.78 -3.93
CA VAL A 62 9.60 10.94 -3.41
C VAL A 62 9.43 10.93 -1.90
N LYS A 63 10.55 10.99 -1.16
CA LYS A 63 10.59 11.17 0.29
C LYS A 63 11.34 12.45 0.62
N PHE A 64 10.97 13.10 1.71
CA PHE A 64 11.71 14.23 2.26
C PHE A 64 11.59 14.28 3.78
N SER A 65 12.57 14.86 4.43
CA SER A 65 12.53 15.31 5.81
C SER A 65 13.24 16.66 5.92
N THR A 66 12.70 17.56 6.72
CA THR A 66 13.36 18.84 7.04
C THR A 66 14.52 18.63 8.01
N GLY A 67 14.62 17.46 8.65
CA GLY A 67 15.38 17.29 9.87
C GLY A 67 14.75 18.11 11.01
N LEU A 68 15.41 18.13 12.16
CA LEU A 68 14.96 18.93 13.29
C LEU A 68 15.28 20.42 13.07
N ILE A 69 14.24 21.22 12.92
CA ILE A 69 14.29 22.68 12.91
C ILE A 69 14.35 23.15 14.37
N ASP A 70 15.37 23.92 14.74
CA ASP A 70 15.62 24.40 16.10
C ASP A 70 15.62 23.28 17.15
N ASP A 71 16.15 22.10 16.77
CA ASP A 71 16.20 20.88 17.59
C ASP A 71 14.84 20.41 18.13
N ARG A 72 13.73 20.84 17.54
CA ARG A 72 12.38 20.60 18.07
C ARG A 72 11.34 20.13 17.06
N LEU A 73 11.37 20.66 15.86
CA LEU A 73 10.32 20.41 14.87
C LEU A 73 10.86 19.69 13.66
N GLU A 74 10.19 18.64 13.24
CA GLU A 74 10.43 18.00 11.96
C GLU A 74 9.14 17.92 11.16
N LEU A 75 9.26 18.09 9.84
CA LEU A 75 8.26 17.74 8.88
C LEU A 75 8.85 16.72 7.90
N ALA A 76 8.24 15.55 7.81
CA ALA A 76 8.63 14.51 6.88
C ALA A 76 7.45 14.07 6.01
N GLY A 77 7.73 13.64 4.81
CA GLY A 77 6.67 13.18 3.92
C GLY A 77 7.15 12.26 2.82
N ARG A 78 6.18 11.54 2.24
CA ARG A 78 6.37 10.64 1.11
C ARG A 78 5.16 10.69 0.18
N LEU A 79 5.45 10.73 -1.10
CA LEU A 79 4.46 10.52 -2.18
C LEU A 79 4.92 9.33 -3.00
N SER A 80 3.99 8.47 -3.39
CA SER A 80 4.28 7.31 -4.22
C SER A 80 3.18 7.05 -5.24
N ALA A 81 3.59 6.62 -6.41
CA ALA A 81 2.70 6.13 -7.46
C ALA A 81 3.26 4.83 -8.04
N LEU A 82 2.42 3.80 -8.11
CA LEU A 82 2.75 2.50 -8.69
C LEU A 82 1.71 2.16 -9.75
N LYS A 83 2.19 1.73 -10.91
CA LYS A 83 1.36 1.16 -11.97
C LYS A 83 1.94 -0.15 -12.46
N SER A 84 1.06 -1.09 -12.81
CA SER A 84 1.41 -2.38 -13.41
C SER A 84 0.27 -2.87 -14.29
N ASP A 85 0.60 -3.52 -15.39
CA ASP A 85 -0.39 -4.23 -16.20
C ASP A 85 -0.74 -5.60 -15.61
N GLY A 86 0.12 -6.12 -14.68
CA GLY A 86 -0.06 -7.41 -14.03
C GLY A 86 0.35 -8.61 -14.90
N TYR A 87 0.61 -9.73 -14.24
CA TYR A 87 0.91 -11.01 -14.92
C TYR A 87 -0.36 -11.66 -15.47
N ILE A 88 -1.45 -11.57 -14.73
CA ILE A 88 -2.75 -12.13 -15.12
C ILE A 88 -3.43 -11.18 -16.10
N ASP A 89 -4.13 -11.71 -17.09
CA ASP A 89 -4.80 -10.93 -18.14
C ASP A 89 -5.71 -9.85 -17.53
N ARG A 90 -5.54 -8.62 -17.98
CA ARG A 90 -6.27 -7.42 -17.51
C ARG A 90 -6.04 -7.04 -16.05
N ALA A 91 -5.30 -7.81 -15.24
CA ALA A 91 -5.09 -7.58 -13.81
C ALA A 91 -4.19 -6.35 -13.52
N SER A 92 -4.56 -5.21 -14.07
CA SER A 92 -3.84 -3.96 -13.90
C SER A 92 -4.00 -3.36 -12.50
N SER A 93 -2.99 -2.64 -12.05
CA SER A 93 -3.00 -1.90 -10.78
C SER A 93 -2.56 -0.46 -10.99
N ASP A 94 -3.27 0.50 -10.40
CA ASP A 94 -2.89 1.91 -10.29
C ASP A 94 -3.04 2.32 -8.83
N LEU A 95 -1.92 2.46 -8.13
CA LEU A 95 -1.85 2.78 -6.71
C LEU A 95 -1.19 4.14 -6.53
N LYS A 96 -1.79 4.99 -5.70
CA LYS A 96 -1.21 6.27 -5.28
C LYS A 96 -1.28 6.36 -3.78
N SER A 97 -0.21 6.75 -3.13
CA SER A 97 -0.19 6.90 -1.68
C SER A 97 0.58 8.13 -1.26
N TYR A 98 0.22 8.62 -0.10
CA TYR A 98 0.91 9.72 0.57
C TYR A 98 1.08 9.42 2.06
N PHE A 99 2.10 10.01 2.62
CA PHE A 99 2.40 10.00 4.05
C PHE A 99 2.97 11.35 4.42
N LEU A 100 2.46 11.97 5.47
CA LEU A 100 2.95 13.21 6.04
C LEU A 100 3.03 13.06 7.55
N GLN A 101 4.16 13.45 8.12
CA GLN A 101 4.44 13.38 9.55
C GLN A 101 4.96 14.73 10.02
N GLY A 102 4.38 15.25 11.10
CA GLY A 102 4.94 16.35 11.87
C GLY A 102 5.33 15.85 13.25
N THR A 103 6.56 16.12 13.68
CA THR A 103 7.08 15.69 14.97
C THR A 103 7.54 16.90 15.77
N TYR A 104 7.09 16.99 17.03
CA TYR A 104 7.60 17.96 18.01
C TYR A 104 8.35 17.24 19.12
N VAL A 105 9.61 17.62 19.32
CA VAL A 105 10.51 17.06 20.35
C VAL A 105 10.71 18.10 21.44
N GLY A 106 10.07 17.90 22.58
CA GLY A 106 10.30 18.69 23.80
C GLY A 106 11.31 18.02 24.73
N LYS A 107 11.59 18.64 25.87
CA LYS A 107 12.53 18.08 26.86
C LYS A 107 12.06 16.75 27.45
N THR A 108 10.76 16.62 27.68
CA THR A 108 10.11 15.45 28.30
C THR A 108 8.90 14.95 27.51
N THR A 109 8.65 15.53 26.33
CA THR A 109 7.44 15.31 25.56
C THR A 109 7.81 15.08 24.11
N LEU A 110 7.20 14.06 23.49
CA LEU A 110 7.25 13.81 22.07
C LEU A 110 5.80 13.83 21.55
N ILE A 111 5.53 14.68 20.58
CA ILE A 111 4.22 14.71 19.90
C ILE A 111 4.45 14.38 18.42
N LYS A 112 3.70 13.44 17.90
CA LYS A 112 3.75 13.04 16.51
C LYS A 112 2.34 13.09 15.91
N ALA A 113 2.16 13.88 14.88
CA ALA A 113 0.94 13.93 14.07
C ALA A 113 1.19 13.29 12.70
N LEU A 114 0.30 12.39 12.28
CA LEU A 114 0.42 11.63 11.05
C LEU A 114 -0.84 11.79 10.22
N ILE A 115 -0.63 12.00 8.93
CA ILE A 115 -1.69 11.96 7.92
C ILE A 115 -1.18 11.05 6.81
N PHE A 116 -1.88 9.99 6.53
CA PHE A 116 -1.51 9.09 5.46
C PHE A 116 -2.72 8.44 4.82
N GLY A 117 -2.57 8.04 3.60
CA GLY A 117 -3.64 7.40 2.86
C GLY A 117 -3.23 7.04 1.45
N GLY A 118 -4.20 6.61 0.69
CA GLY A 118 -3.97 6.27 -0.70
C GLY A 118 -5.25 5.93 -1.44
N LYS A 119 -5.08 5.88 -2.74
CA LYS A 119 -6.10 5.47 -3.69
C LYS A 119 -5.57 4.28 -4.48
N GLU A 120 -6.43 3.30 -4.63
CA GLU A 120 -6.17 2.08 -5.38
C GLU A 120 -7.25 1.91 -6.44
N LYS A 121 -6.83 1.53 -7.63
CA LYS A 121 -7.70 1.01 -8.69
C LYS A 121 -7.05 -0.23 -9.24
N THR A 122 -7.72 -1.38 -9.07
CA THR A 122 -7.24 -2.68 -9.55
C THR A 122 -8.31 -3.37 -10.38
N TYR A 123 -7.93 -3.95 -11.51
CA TYR A 123 -8.83 -4.84 -12.22
C TYR A 123 -8.89 -6.18 -11.49
N GLN A 124 -10.07 -6.76 -11.39
CA GLN A 124 -10.29 -7.97 -10.61
C GLN A 124 -9.64 -9.21 -11.23
N SER A 125 -9.02 -10.05 -10.39
CA SER A 125 -8.37 -11.31 -10.81
C SER A 125 -8.41 -12.37 -9.72
N TRP A 126 -9.42 -12.34 -8.88
CA TRP A 126 -9.54 -13.23 -7.71
C TRP A 126 -10.02 -14.66 -8.03
N ASN A 127 -10.51 -14.91 -9.23
CA ASN A 127 -10.88 -16.25 -9.63
C ASN A 127 -9.63 -17.04 -10.01
N GLY A 128 -9.41 -18.17 -9.37
CA GLY A 128 -8.36 -19.12 -9.77
C GLY A 128 -8.70 -19.84 -11.08
N LEU A 129 -7.71 -20.53 -11.65
CA LEU A 129 -7.92 -21.44 -12.76
C LEU A 129 -8.29 -22.83 -12.21
N GLU A 130 -9.52 -23.25 -12.45
CA GLU A 130 -10.01 -24.60 -12.06
C GLU A 130 -9.74 -25.65 -13.15
N ASP A 131 -9.55 -25.19 -14.39
CA ASP A 131 -9.29 -26.04 -15.54
C ASP A 131 -7.79 -26.35 -15.68
N LEU A 132 -7.44 -27.63 -15.61
CA LEU A 132 -6.05 -28.10 -15.73
C LEU A 132 -5.43 -27.81 -17.11
N ASP A 133 -6.23 -27.79 -18.18
CA ASP A 133 -5.75 -27.47 -19.51
C ASP A 133 -5.42 -25.97 -19.63
N LYS A 134 -6.23 -25.09 -19.03
CA LYS A 134 -5.91 -23.67 -18.92
C LYS A 134 -4.69 -23.43 -18.03
N LEU A 135 -4.57 -24.12 -16.93
CA LEU A 135 -3.39 -24.02 -16.07
C LEU A 135 -2.09 -24.38 -16.78
N LYS A 136 -2.14 -25.30 -17.75
CA LYS A 136 -0.97 -25.71 -18.56
C LYS A 136 -0.70 -24.79 -19.74
N ASN A 137 -1.75 -24.35 -20.42
CA ASN A 137 -1.66 -23.73 -21.75
C ASN A 137 -1.97 -22.22 -21.74
N ASP A 138 -2.68 -21.72 -20.74
CA ASP A 138 -3.12 -20.32 -20.65
C ASP A 138 -3.18 -19.86 -19.19
N ARG A 139 -2.03 -19.79 -18.56
CA ARG A 139 -1.88 -19.47 -17.12
C ARG A 139 -2.34 -18.07 -16.75
N THR A 140 -2.39 -17.15 -17.70
CA THR A 140 -2.74 -15.76 -17.49
C THR A 140 -4.23 -15.52 -17.61
N PHE A 141 -5.00 -16.52 -18.06
CA PHE A 141 -6.43 -16.37 -18.28
C PHE A 141 -7.17 -15.88 -17.02
N ASN A 142 -7.99 -14.87 -17.21
CA ASN A 142 -8.78 -14.25 -16.15
C ASN A 142 -10.26 -14.28 -16.53
N THR A 143 -11.08 -14.88 -15.69
CA THR A 143 -12.54 -14.95 -15.88
C THR A 143 -13.26 -13.70 -15.37
N ALA A 144 -12.60 -12.81 -14.60
CA ALA A 144 -13.23 -11.60 -14.11
C ALA A 144 -13.68 -10.70 -15.28
N GLY A 145 -14.90 -10.21 -15.18
CA GLY A 145 -15.52 -9.39 -16.21
C GLY A 145 -15.95 -10.14 -17.47
N MET A 146 -15.84 -11.46 -17.50
CA MET A 146 -16.22 -12.28 -18.68
C MET A 146 -17.75 -12.33 -18.85
N PHE A 147 -18.20 -12.13 -20.07
CA PHE A 147 -19.60 -12.31 -20.47
C PHE A 147 -19.72 -12.80 -21.91
N THR A 148 -20.88 -13.31 -22.29
CA THR A 148 -21.19 -13.72 -23.66
C THR A 148 -22.07 -12.66 -24.31
N ASP A 149 -21.67 -12.12 -25.45
CA ASP A 149 -22.45 -11.15 -26.20
C ASP A 149 -23.66 -11.79 -26.92
N ALA A 150 -24.51 -10.96 -27.51
CA ALA A 150 -25.71 -11.43 -28.22
C ALA A 150 -25.43 -12.34 -29.44
N PHE A 151 -24.20 -12.40 -29.89
CA PHE A 151 -23.74 -13.23 -31.01
C PHE A 151 -23.04 -14.51 -30.56
N GLY A 152 -22.99 -14.77 -29.24
CA GLY A 152 -22.34 -15.95 -28.67
C GLY A 152 -20.83 -15.81 -28.49
N ASN A 153 -20.24 -14.61 -28.66
CA ASN A 153 -18.80 -14.42 -28.47
C ASN A 153 -18.46 -14.09 -27.01
N THR A 154 -17.35 -14.62 -26.53
CA THR A 154 -16.79 -14.25 -25.23
C THR A 154 -16.23 -12.84 -25.29
N ARG A 155 -16.63 -12.00 -24.34
CA ARG A 155 -16.22 -10.61 -24.16
C ARG A 155 -15.84 -10.36 -22.70
N PHE A 156 -15.19 -9.24 -22.45
CA PHE A 156 -14.79 -8.81 -21.10
C PHE A 156 -15.15 -7.35 -20.90
N TYR A 157 -15.63 -7.03 -19.70
CA TYR A 157 -15.83 -5.62 -19.31
C TYR A 157 -14.46 -4.95 -19.11
N ASP A 158 -14.31 -3.73 -19.59
CA ASP A 158 -13.08 -2.94 -19.42
C ASP A 158 -12.92 -2.37 -18.00
N ASN A 159 -13.99 -2.34 -17.22
CA ASN A 159 -14.07 -1.64 -15.95
C ASN A 159 -14.50 -2.55 -14.77
N GLU A 160 -14.23 -3.84 -14.86
CA GLU A 160 -14.40 -4.75 -13.71
C GLU A 160 -13.32 -4.45 -12.65
N THR A 161 -13.41 -3.25 -12.08
CA THR A 161 -12.37 -2.72 -11.21
C THR A 161 -12.87 -2.51 -9.79
N ASP A 162 -11.99 -2.80 -8.82
CA ASP A 162 -12.11 -2.32 -7.47
C ASP A 162 -11.46 -0.94 -7.35
N ASN A 163 -12.17 -0.01 -6.70
CA ASN A 163 -11.70 1.34 -6.45
C ASN A 163 -11.80 1.60 -4.96
N TYR A 164 -10.66 1.70 -4.31
CA TYR A 164 -10.57 1.90 -2.87
C TYR A 164 -9.80 3.17 -2.55
N GLN A 165 -10.29 3.93 -1.56
CA GLN A 165 -9.60 5.08 -1.00
C GLN A 165 -9.79 5.10 0.49
N GLN A 166 -8.70 5.32 1.23
CA GLN A 166 -8.73 5.47 2.68
C GLN A 166 -7.71 6.49 3.13
N ASP A 167 -8.11 7.33 4.08
CA ASP A 167 -7.28 8.35 4.71
C ASP A 167 -7.27 8.14 6.23
N HIS A 168 -6.11 8.32 6.85
CA HIS A 168 -5.88 8.13 8.27
C HIS A 168 -5.28 9.38 8.88
N PHE A 169 -5.77 9.72 10.07
CA PHE A 169 -5.26 10.81 10.91
C PHE A 169 -4.92 10.23 12.27
N GLN A 170 -3.71 10.43 12.73
CA GLN A 170 -3.25 9.91 14.02
C GLN A 170 -2.51 11.01 14.78
N LEU A 171 -2.70 11.06 16.09
CA LEU A 171 -1.96 11.90 17.01
C LEU A 171 -1.43 11.03 18.14
N HIS A 172 -0.13 11.08 18.35
CA HIS A 172 0.57 10.37 19.42
C HIS A 172 1.20 11.40 20.35
N TRP A 173 1.04 11.14 21.62
CA TRP A 173 1.58 11.99 22.70
C TRP A 173 2.18 11.12 23.78
#